data_a7f8a6d6fe03d5ed53bef447a42106af
#
_entry.id   a7f8a6d6fe03d5ed53bef447a42106af
#
_cell.length_a   1.000
_cell.length_b   1.000
_cell.length_c   1.000
_cell.angle_alpha   90.00
_cell.angle_beta   90.00
_cell.angle_gamma   90.00
#
_symmetry.space_group_name_H-M   'P 1'
#
loop_
_entity.id
_entity.type
_entity.pdbx_description
1 polymer ?
#
loop_
_entity_poly.entity_id
_entity_poly.type
_entity_poly.pdbx_seq_one_letter_code
_entity_poly.pdbx_strand_id
1 'polypeptide(L)'
;TYLPYSYWVQQMYATTTSDTAWPVAVEGKTTLRRELPPTVGLRLEGAAHADITNFSVDTADGRHVDLEDCNGPMNTSLNIDSDAYTINATITYYQGRWGLQLVHGDINGKNHNITSFGRAFEIKVVRDGTAYNLDGTEWSMDEVFPGTVWQLRIEVADRGESMKLYIDGELVAQGVEKPEEPRRTVTVARNDAEGVTYVRIVNALDAEAEVDVTQVLEELGVSAESRASATATVLAGTDPYAGEIGKASPTVPVETAIDLISGAYTAPSWSFTTLTLHD
;
A
#
# COMPACT_ATOMS: atom_id res chain seq x y z
N THR A 1 -19.25 -27.28 0.14
CA THR A 1 -19.53 -25.83 0.20
C THR A 1 -18.20 -25.13 0.40
N TYR A 2 -17.88 -24.21 -0.48
CA TYR A 2 -16.66 -23.41 -0.39
C TYR A 2 -16.95 -22.18 0.49
N LEU A 3 -16.16 -21.98 1.55
CA LEU A 3 -16.27 -20.84 2.45
C LEU A 3 -14.93 -20.07 2.42
N PRO A 4 -14.88 -18.85 1.84
CA PRO A 4 -13.67 -18.05 1.77
C PRO A 4 -13.26 -17.51 3.16
N TYR A 5 -12.02 -17.06 3.31
CA TYR A 5 -11.53 -16.43 4.54
C TYR A 5 -12.42 -15.29 5.01
N SER A 6 -12.93 -14.48 4.09
CA SER A 6 -13.83 -13.38 4.41
C SER A 6 -15.12 -13.84 5.13
N TYR A 7 -15.64 -15.02 4.79
CA TYR A 7 -16.77 -15.59 5.50
C TYR A 7 -16.44 -15.88 6.97
N TRP A 8 -15.29 -16.51 7.21
CA TRP A 8 -14.87 -16.86 8.56
C TRP A 8 -14.58 -15.62 9.40
N VAL A 9 -13.91 -14.61 8.83
CA VAL A 9 -13.71 -13.32 9.50
C VAL A 9 -15.02 -12.67 9.87
N GLN A 10 -16.00 -12.62 8.95
CA GLN A 10 -17.32 -12.09 9.23
C GLN A 10 -18.04 -12.90 10.32
N GLN A 11 -17.95 -14.23 10.29
CA GLN A 11 -18.53 -15.08 11.33
C GLN A 11 -17.91 -14.82 12.69
N MET A 12 -16.56 -14.74 12.77
CA MET A 12 -15.86 -14.44 14.03
C MET A 12 -16.29 -13.09 14.61
N TYR A 13 -16.49 -12.07 13.77
CA TYR A 13 -17.05 -10.78 14.22
C TYR A 13 -18.50 -10.90 14.66
N ALA A 14 -19.33 -11.61 13.92
CA ALA A 14 -20.74 -11.74 14.21
C ALA A 14 -21.05 -12.54 15.50
N THR A 15 -20.16 -13.46 15.86
CA THR A 15 -20.28 -14.29 17.07
C THR A 15 -19.66 -13.66 18.32
N THR A 16 -18.94 -12.56 18.17
CA THR A 16 -18.31 -11.80 19.26
C THR A 16 -18.98 -10.43 19.39
N THR A 17 -20.24 -10.41 19.79
CA THR A 17 -21.02 -9.17 19.98
C THR A 17 -20.45 -8.36 21.13
N SER A 18 -20.39 -7.04 20.97
CA SER A 18 -19.86 -6.13 21.98
C SER A 18 -20.69 -4.85 22.04
N ASP A 19 -20.82 -4.31 23.23
CA ASP A 19 -21.58 -3.08 23.49
C ASP A 19 -20.66 -1.85 23.45
N THR A 20 -19.40 -2.04 23.83
CA THR A 20 -18.43 -0.96 23.97
C THR A 20 -17.15 -1.28 23.21
N ALA A 21 -16.67 -0.32 22.41
CA ALA A 21 -15.35 -0.37 21.77
C ALA A 21 -14.38 0.57 22.51
N TRP A 22 -13.18 0.08 22.76
CA TRP A 22 -12.13 0.86 23.42
C TRP A 22 -11.12 1.36 22.41
N PRO A 23 -10.81 2.66 22.42
CA PRO A 23 -9.77 3.18 21.56
C PRO A 23 -8.42 2.61 22.01
N VAL A 24 -7.69 2.01 21.10
CA VAL A 24 -6.34 1.50 21.33
C VAL A 24 -5.38 2.15 20.36
N ALA A 25 -4.22 2.56 20.85
CA ALA A 25 -3.10 2.95 20.04
C ALA A 25 -2.22 1.72 19.78
N VAL A 26 -1.87 1.47 18.53
CA VAL A 26 -0.95 0.39 18.16
C VAL A 26 0.42 1.00 17.93
N GLU A 27 1.38 0.69 18.80
CA GLU A 27 2.76 1.08 18.63
C GLU A 27 3.54 0.02 17.85
N GLY A 28 4.58 0.45 17.13
CA GLY A 28 5.44 -0.43 16.38
C GLY A 28 5.17 -0.45 14.87
N LYS A 29 5.77 -1.42 14.19
CA LYS A 29 5.68 -1.54 12.72
C LYS A 29 4.35 -2.16 12.31
N THR A 30 3.39 -1.32 11.97
CA THR A 30 2.05 -1.74 11.54
C THR A 30 1.89 -1.83 10.02
N THR A 31 2.75 -1.17 9.26
CA THR A 31 2.73 -1.13 7.80
C THR A 31 3.95 -1.83 7.21
N LEU A 32 3.79 -2.44 6.06
CA LEU A 32 4.89 -2.89 5.23
C LEU A 32 5.29 -1.71 4.35
N ARG A 33 6.46 -1.14 4.59
CA ARG A 33 7.06 -0.26 3.61
C ARG A 33 7.58 -1.15 2.48
N ARG A 34 6.95 -1.09 1.31
CA ARG A 34 7.48 -1.80 0.14
C ARG A 34 8.84 -1.22 -0.22
N GLU A 35 9.81 -2.10 -0.37
CA GLU A 35 11.03 -1.74 -1.07
C GLU A 35 10.66 -1.63 -2.55
N LEU A 36 10.56 -0.39 -3.04
CA LEU A 36 10.41 -0.17 -4.47
C LEU A 36 11.77 -0.48 -5.13
N PRO A 37 11.77 -1.25 -6.21
CA PRO A 37 13.01 -1.44 -6.95
C PRO A 37 13.49 -0.09 -7.49
N PRO A 38 14.78 0.14 -7.51
CA PRO A 38 15.39 1.40 -7.90
C PRO A 38 15.38 1.61 -9.43
N THR A 39 14.26 1.37 -10.09
CA THR A 39 14.14 1.49 -11.55
C THR A 39 13.29 2.70 -11.90
N VAL A 40 13.84 3.58 -12.71
CA VAL A 40 13.16 4.77 -13.23
C VAL A 40 13.17 4.74 -14.75
N GLY A 41 12.05 5.09 -15.35
CA GLY A 41 11.94 5.13 -16.80
C GLY A 41 10.80 6.03 -17.27
N LEU A 42 10.81 6.36 -18.56
CA LEU A 42 9.68 6.96 -19.26
C LEU A 42 9.12 5.96 -20.25
N ARG A 43 7.82 5.88 -20.31
CA ARG A 43 7.09 5.04 -21.25
C ARG A 43 6.02 5.87 -21.94
N LEU A 44 5.95 5.78 -23.27
CA LEU A 44 4.82 6.27 -24.04
C LEU A 44 3.79 5.14 -24.16
N GLU A 45 2.55 5.39 -23.78
CA GLU A 45 1.45 4.44 -23.92
C GLU A 45 0.51 4.79 -25.05
N GLY A 46 -0.11 3.74 -25.57
CA GLY A 46 -1.15 3.84 -26.61
C GLY A 46 -0.58 4.27 -27.95
N ALA A 47 -1.35 5.10 -28.67
CA ALA A 47 -0.98 5.63 -29.97
C ALA A 47 -0.23 6.97 -29.88
N ALA A 48 0.32 7.29 -28.73
CA ALA A 48 1.08 8.53 -28.57
C ALA A 48 2.40 8.44 -29.36
N HIS A 49 2.71 9.50 -30.08
CA HIS A 49 3.98 9.68 -30.75
C HIS A 49 4.58 11.00 -30.31
N ALA A 50 5.76 10.93 -29.74
CA ALA A 50 6.51 12.05 -29.25
C ALA A 50 8.01 11.75 -29.31
N ASP A 51 8.83 12.77 -29.50
CA ASP A 51 10.26 12.68 -29.24
C ASP A 51 10.54 13.09 -27.80
N ILE A 52 11.39 12.34 -27.13
CA ILE A 52 11.91 12.65 -25.80
C ILE A 52 13.40 12.91 -25.95
N THR A 53 13.81 14.12 -25.66
CA THR A 53 15.19 14.57 -25.76
C THR A 53 15.64 15.21 -24.45
N ASN A 54 16.94 15.39 -24.26
CA ASN A 54 17.53 15.93 -23.04
C ASN A 54 17.00 15.20 -21.78
N PHE A 55 16.84 13.88 -21.91
CA PHE A 55 16.33 13.07 -20.82
C PHE A 55 17.44 12.80 -19.82
N SER A 56 17.30 13.29 -18.61
CA SER A 56 18.27 13.09 -17.53
C SER A 56 17.60 12.82 -16.20
N VAL A 57 18.35 12.21 -15.30
CA VAL A 57 17.96 11.98 -13.91
C VAL A 57 19.04 12.51 -12.99
N ASP A 58 18.64 13.40 -12.10
CA ASP A 58 19.47 13.95 -11.02
C ASP A 58 19.05 13.32 -9.70
N THR A 59 19.97 12.69 -8.99
CA THR A 59 19.68 12.06 -7.70
C THR A 59 20.06 12.96 -6.53
N ALA A 60 19.44 12.75 -5.37
CA ALA A 60 19.71 13.55 -4.18
C ALA A 60 21.14 13.42 -3.66
N ASP A 61 21.83 12.33 -3.97
CA ASP A 61 23.25 12.12 -3.65
C ASP A 61 24.22 12.77 -4.67
N GLY A 62 23.67 13.54 -5.62
CA GLY A 62 24.44 14.35 -6.58
C GLY A 62 24.89 13.61 -7.83
N ARG A 63 24.37 12.42 -8.13
CA ARG A 63 24.62 11.76 -9.42
C ARG A 63 23.74 12.40 -10.49
N HIS A 64 24.32 12.60 -11.67
CA HIS A 64 23.63 12.99 -12.89
C HIS A 64 23.78 11.89 -13.93
N VAL A 65 22.68 11.49 -14.54
CA VAL A 65 22.68 10.46 -15.57
C VAL A 65 21.87 10.95 -16.76
N ASP A 66 22.54 11.10 -17.90
CA ASP A 66 21.88 11.34 -19.18
C ASP A 66 21.40 10.01 -19.76
N LEU A 67 20.20 10.02 -20.32
CA LEU A 67 19.62 8.92 -21.05
C LEU A 67 19.60 9.23 -22.55
N GLU A 68 19.61 8.18 -23.37
CA GLU A 68 19.56 8.36 -24.81
C GLU A 68 18.23 8.99 -25.23
N ASP A 69 18.32 9.93 -26.18
CA ASP A 69 17.15 10.50 -26.84
C ASP A 69 16.35 9.40 -27.55
N CYS A 70 15.07 9.56 -27.60
CA CYS A 70 14.19 8.56 -28.21
C CYS A 70 13.07 9.15 -29.03
N ASN A 71 12.68 8.39 -30.02
CA ASN A 71 11.63 8.69 -30.97
C ASN A 71 10.63 7.54 -31.00
N GLY A 72 9.37 7.84 -30.66
CA GLY A 72 8.30 6.84 -30.67
C GLY A 72 8.07 6.13 -29.35
N PRO A 73 7.27 5.03 -29.35
CA PRO A 73 6.98 4.30 -28.13
C PRO A 73 8.24 3.72 -27.51
N MET A 74 8.43 4.01 -26.23
CA MET A 74 9.65 3.77 -25.53
C MET A 74 9.48 3.09 -24.21
N ASN A 75 10.42 2.21 -23.88
CA ASN A 75 10.71 1.73 -22.55
C ASN A 75 12.17 2.00 -22.26
N THR A 76 12.47 3.07 -21.56
CA THR A 76 13.79 3.26 -20.98
C THR A 76 13.70 3.01 -19.50
N SER A 77 14.52 2.13 -19.00
CA SER A 77 14.63 1.89 -17.56
C SER A 77 16.05 2.13 -17.12
N LEU A 78 16.21 2.86 -16.03
CA LEU A 78 17.48 3.14 -15.40
C LEU A 78 17.42 2.68 -13.95
N ASN A 79 18.41 1.95 -13.51
CA ASN A 79 18.58 1.61 -12.11
C ASN A 79 19.07 2.82 -11.32
N ILE A 80 18.20 3.35 -10.46
CA ILE A 80 18.52 4.44 -9.55
C ILE A 80 18.23 4.00 -8.12
N ASP A 81 19.29 3.85 -7.36
CA ASP A 81 19.21 3.62 -5.92
C ASP A 81 19.32 4.97 -5.20
N SER A 82 18.20 5.67 -5.08
CA SER A 82 18.11 6.96 -4.39
C SER A 82 16.70 7.15 -3.83
N ASP A 83 16.61 7.68 -2.61
CA ASP A 83 15.33 8.00 -1.98
C ASP A 83 14.62 9.19 -2.62
N ALA A 84 15.37 10.07 -3.29
CA ALA A 84 14.83 11.21 -4.00
C ALA A 84 15.63 11.47 -5.28
N TYR A 85 14.93 11.86 -6.34
CA TYR A 85 15.53 12.19 -7.64
C TYR A 85 14.64 13.14 -8.43
N THR A 86 15.23 13.79 -9.41
CA THR A 86 14.55 14.66 -10.37
C THR A 86 14.72 14.11 -11.77
N ILE A 87 13.65 13.97 -12.51
CA ILE A 87 13.65 13.62 -13.93
C ILE A 87 13.44 14.89 -14.72
N ASN A 88 14.28 15.11 -15.71
CA ASN A 88 14.14 16.18 -16.69
C ASN A 88 14.03 15.57 -18.09
N ALA A 89 13.17 16.14 -18.92
CA ALA A 89 13.06 15.77 -20.32
C ALA A 89 12.45 16.89 -21.15
N THR A 90 12.80 16.95 -22.41
CA THR A 90 12.12 17.75 -23.41
C THR A 90 11.23 16.85 -24.25
N ILE A 91 9.93 17.12 -24.27
CA ILE A 91 8.94 16.34 -25.00
C ILE A 91 8.49 17.13 -26.20
N THR A 92 8.63 16.59 -27.41
CA THR A 92 8.03 17.15 -28.63
C THR A 92 6.87 16.24 -29.04
N TYR A 93 5.65 16.73 -28.90
CA TYR A 93 4.43 15.98 -29.16
C TYR A 93 4.06 16.02 -30.65
N TYR A 94 3.65 14.90 -31.23
CA TYR A 94 3.20 14.82 -32.61
C TYR A 94 1.75 14.37 -32.76
N GLN A 95 1.39 13.29 -32.04
CA GLN A 95 0.02 12.77 -32.11
C GLN A 95 -0.29 11.79 -30.97
N GLY A 96 -1.56 11.51 -30.79
CA GLY A 96 -2.04 10.50 -29.85
C GLY A 96 -2.88 11.11 -28.72
N ARG A 97 -3.66 10.27 -28.09
CA ARG A 97 -4.59 10.71 -27.04
C ARG A 97 -4.12 10.35 -25.64
N TRP A 98 -3.10 9.53 -25.55
CA TRP A 98 -2.68 8.94 -24.28
C TRP A 98 -1.32 9.48 -23.92
N GLY A 99 -1.22 9.79 -22.69
CA GLY A 99 -0.12 10.53 -22.17
C GLY A 99 1.15 9.75 -21.96
N LEU A 100 2.09 10.48 -21.45
CA LEU A 100 3.37 10.01 -20.97
C LEU A 100 3.15 9.23 -19.68
N GLN A 101 3.83 8.10 -19.55
CA GLN A 101 3.89 7.39 -18.28
C GLN A 101 5.29 7.49 -17.70
N LEU A 102 5.35 7.91 -16.45
CA LEU A 102 6.54 7.75 -15.63
C LEU A 102 6.48 6.37 -14.98
N VAL A 103 7.45 5.53 -15.29
CA VAL A 103 7.63 4.24 -14.63
C VAL A 103 8.72 4.38 -13.61
N HIS A 104 8.39 4.11 -12.35
CA HIS A 104 9.39 3.94 -11.33
C HIS A 104 9.07 2.68 -10.53
N GLY A 105 10.07 1.84 -10.38
CA GLY A 105 9.91 0.57 -9.69
C GLY A 105 9.31 -0.54 -10.53
N ASP A 106 9.79 -0.76 -11.76
CA ASP A 106 9.42 -1.93 -12.56
C ASP A 106 10.26 -3.15 -12.15
N ILE A 107 9.58 -4.22 -11.72
CA ILE A 107 10.21 -5.51 -11.48
C ILE A 107 9.61 -6.54 -12.44
N ASN A 108 10.43 -7.10 -13.31
CA ASN A 108 10.06 -8.21 -14.18
C ASN A 108 8.81 -7.94 -15.03
N GLY A 109 8.67 -6.73 -15.56
CA GLY A 109 7.51 -6.33 -16.39
C GLY A 109 6.22 -6.11 -15.60
N LYS A 110 6.28 -6.09 -14.27
CA LYS A 110 5.19 -5.66 -13.40
C LYS A 110 5.46 -4.25 -12.91
N ASN A 111 4.68 -3.32 -13.42
CA ASN A 111 4.76 -1.93 -13.04
C ASN A 111 4.29 -1.75 -11.61
N HIS A 112 5.18 -1.36 -10.71
CA HIS A 112 4.84 -1.11 -9.33
C HIS A 112 4.38 0.33 -9.08
N ASN A 113 4.97 1.28 -9.78
CA ASN A 113 4.52 2.67 -9.75
C ASN A 113 4.54 3.24 -11.16
N ILE A 114 3.37 3.52 -11.69
CA ILE A 114 3.21 4.22 -12.95
C ILE A 114 2.46 5.51 -12.68
N THR A 115 3.06 6.63 -13.02
CA THR A 115 2.36 7.90 -13.08
C THR A 115 1.94 8.13 -14.52
N SER A 116 0.66 8.15 -14.79
CA SER A 116 0.16 8.37 -16.14
C SER A 116 -0.44 9.77 -16.29
N PHE A 117 -0.18 10.37 -17.43
CA PHE A 117 -0.72 11.66 -17.83
C PHE A 117 -1.75 11.41 -18.92
N GLY A 118 -3.00 11.49 -18.58
CA GLY A 118 -4.10 11.34 -19.52
C GLY A 118 -4.47 12.63 -20.21
N ARG A 119 -5.53 12.62 -21.02
CA ARG A 119 -6.03 13.76 -21.78
C ARG A 119 -6.51 14.93 -20.91
N ALA A 120 -7.00 14.65 -19.71
CA ALA A 120 -7.07 15.57 -18.59
C ALA A 120 -5.98 15.10 -17.64
N PHE A 121 -5.01 15.95 -17.31
CA PHE A 121 -3.90 15.51 -16.49
C PHE A 121 -4.37 15.10 -15.09
N GLU A 122 -4.87 13.91 -15.01
CA GLU A 122 -4.91 13.20 -13.75
C GLU A 122 -3.54 12.54 -13.59
N ILE A 123 -2.76 12.97 -12.65
CA ILE A 123 -1.62 12.19 -12.23
C ILE A 123 -2.16 11.01 -11.43
N LYS A 124 -2.10 9.85 -12.04
CA LYS A 124 -2.43 8.60 -11.37
C LYS A 124 -1.13 7.88 -11.05
N VAL A 125 -0.93 7.58 -9.80
CA VAL A 125 0.04 6.58 -9.40
C VAL A 125 -0.62 5.23 -9.50
N VAL A 126 -0.08 4.34 -10.31
CA VAL A 126 -0.54 2.96 -10.40
C VAL A 126 0.43 2.08 -9.62
N ARG A 127 -0.06 1.47 -8.55
CA ARG A 127 0.69 0.51 -7.76
C ARG A 127 -0.04 -0.83 -7.79
N ASP A 128 0.64 -1.90 -8.17
CA ASP A 128 0.08 -3.26 -8.28
C ASP A 128 -1.25 -3.32 -9.09
N GLY A 129 -1.35 -2.55 -10.15
CA GLY A 129 -2.56 -2.50 -10.96
C GLY A 129 -3.71 -1.65 -10.39
N THR A 130 -3.55 -1.06 -9.21
CA THR A 130 -4.52 -0.13 -8.62
C THR A 130 -4.07 1.31 -8.88
N ALA A 131 -4.95 2.11 -9.48
CA ALA A 131 -4.69 3.51 -9.74
C ALA A 131 -5.11 4.38 -8.56
N TYR A 132 -4.22 5.26 -8.11
CA TYR A 132 -4.48 6.28 -7.10
C TYR A 132 -4.38 7.64 -7.76
N ASN A 133 -5.41 8.49 -7.56
CA ASN A 133 -5.32 9.88 -7.98
C ASN A 133 -4.43 10.63 -6.99
N LEU A 134 -3.45 11.36 -7.49
CA LEU A 134 -2.78 12.39 -6.71
C LEU A 134 -3.64 13.65 -6.74
N ASP A 135 -3.76 14.33 -5.61
CA ASP A 135 -4.41 15.64 -5.58
C ASP A 135 -3.58 16.62 -6.42
N GLY A 136 -4.16 17.11 -7.48
CA GLY A 136 -3.44 17.96 -8.40
C GLY A 136 -4.34 18.93 -9.13
N THR A 137 -3.73 19.93 -9.72
CA THR A 137 -4.39 20.84 -10.63
C THR A 137 -4.67 20.11 -11.93
N GLU A 138 -5.90 20.17 -12.41
CA GLU A 138 -6.23 19.70 -13.76
C GLU A 138 -5.49 20.57 -14.77
N TRP A 139 -4.62 19.97 -15.55
CA TRP A 139 -4.01 20.60 -16.71
C TRP A 139 -4.64 19.98 -17.96
N SER A 140 -5.08 20.80 -18.90
CA SER A 140 -5.78 20.36 -20.11
C SER A 140 -4.82 20.28 -21.30
N MET A 141 -4.85 19.17 -22.04
CA MET A 141 -4.20 19.02 -23.34
C MET A 141 -5.05 19.59 -24.51
N ASP A 142 -6.13 20.29 -24.24
CA ASP A 142 -7.05 20.71 -25.30
C ASP A 142 -6.42 21.69 -26.31
N GLU A 143 -5.31 22.32 -25.94
CA GLU A 143 -4.56 23.23 -26.79
C GLU A 143 -3.24 22.65 -27.32
N VAL A 144 -3.04 21.33 -27.24
CA VAL A 144 -1.82 20.68 -27.66
C VAL A 144 -1.91 20.28 -29.12
N PHE A 145 -1.02 20.83 -29.91
CA PHE A 145 -0.93 20.58 -31.36
C PHE A 145 0.36 19.83 -31.72
N PRO A 146 0.40 19.10 -32.84
CA PRO A 146 1.62 18.53 -33.35
C PRO A 146 2.76 19.55 -33.46
N GLY A 147 3.91 19.19 -32.90
CA GLY A 147 5.06 20.08 -32.80
C GLY A 147 5.14 20.93 -31.51
N THR A 148 4.16 20.81 -30.60
CA THR A 148 4.29 21.42 -29.28
C THR A 148 5.43 20.79 -28.49
N VAL A 149 6.25 21.65 -27.89
CA VAL A 149 7.43 21.26 -27.11
C VAL A 149 7.19 21.64 -25.66
N TRP A 150 7.47 20.71 -24.74
CA TRP A 150 7.39 20.95 -23.30
C TRP A 150 8.71 20.63 -22.61
N GLN A 151 9.02 21.40 -21.60
CA GLN A 151 10.04 21.07 -20.62
C GLN A 151 9.37 20.35 -19.44
N LEU A 152 9.62 19.07 -19.34
CA LEU A 152 9.12 18.23 -18.27
C LEU A 152 10.13 18.18 -17.13
N ARG A 153 9.68 18.42 -15.91
CA ARG A 153 10.43 18.13 -14.69
C ARG A 153 9.55 17.40 -13.70
N ILE A 154 10.03 16.27 -13.20
CA ILE A 154 9.33 15.49 -12.18
C ILE A 154 10.26 15.34 -10.99
N GLU A 155 9.87 15.90 -9.85
CA GLU A 155 10.55 15.70 -8.58
C GLU A 155 9.88 14.53 -7.84
N VAL A 156 10.69 13.54 -7.47
CA VAL A 156 10.26 12.35 -6.74
C VAL A 156 11.01 12.31 -5.41
N ALA A 157 10.28 12.12 -4.33
CA ALA A 157 10.84 11.99 -2.98
C ALA A 157 10.23 10.78 -2.25
N ASP A 158 10.78 10.45 -1.09
CA ASP A 158 10.29 9.38 -0.23
C ASP A 158 10.12 8.04 -0.99
N ARG A 159 11.10 7.70 -1.84
CA ARG A 159 11.12 6.49 -2.66
C ARG A 159 9.91 6.34 -3.59
N GLY A 160 9.36 7.45 -4.10
CA GLY A 160 8.23 7.47 -5.01
C GLY A 160 6.88 7.75 -4.32
N GLU A 161 6.86 7.94 -3.02
CA GLU A 161 5.61 8.26 -2.29
C GLU A 161 5.18 9.72 -2.48
N SER A 162 6.13 10.62 -2.77
CA SER A 162 5.84 12.04 -3.00
C SER A 162 6.33 12.48 -4.38
N MET A 163 5.48 13.15 -5.13
CA MET A 163 5.79 13.61 -6.48
C MET A 163 5.28 15.02 -6.75
N LYS A 164 6.06 15.75 -7.56
CA LYS A 164 5.68 17.03 -8.16
C LYS A 164 5.99 17.01 -9.63
N LEU A 165 5.04 17.43 -10.43
CA LEU A 165 5.17 17.54 -11.89
C LEU A 165 5.16 19.02 -12.29
N TYR A 166 6.16 19.39 -13.07
CA TYR A 166 6.27 20.71 -13.66
C TYR A 166 6.29 20.58 -15.18
N ILE A 167 5.59 21.48 -15.85
CA ILE A 167 5.62 21.66 -17.30
C ILE A 167 5.99 23.12 -17.57
N ASP A 168 7.02 23.33 -18.37
CA ASP A 168 7.58 24.66 -18.69
C ASP A 168 7.89 25.52 -17.44
N GLY A 169 8.26 24.85 -16.35
CA GLY A 169 8.59 25.44 -15.06
C GLY A 169 7.39 25.69 -14.14
N GLU A 170 6.16 25.52 -14.62
CA GLU A 170 4.95 25.64 -13.79
C GLU A 170 4.62 24.32 -13.11
N LEU A 171 4.31 24.37 -11.80
CA LEU A 171 3.83 23.20 -11.04
C LEU A 171 2.40 22.90 -11.50
N VAL A 172 2.21 21.79 -12.22
CA VAL A 172 0.91 21.40 -12.77
C VAL A 172 0.22 20.34 -11.93
N ALA A 173 0.98 19.53 -11.18
CA ALA A 173 0.40 18.58 -10.26
C ALA A 173 1.38 18.19 -9.16
N GLN A 174 0.84 17.83 -8.00
CA GLN A 174 1.61 17.31 -6.89
C GLN A 174 0.76 16.36 -6.05
N GLY A 175 1.39 15.47 -5.32
CA GLY A 175 0.69 14.63 -4.39
C GLY A 175 1.63 13.75 -3.60
N VAL A 176 1.07 13.20 -2.53
CA VAL A 176 1.70 12.19 -1.70
C VAL A 176 0.82 10.95 -1.80
N GLU A 177 1.43 9.81 -2.07
CA GLU A 177 0.70 8.56 -2.06
C GLU A 177 0.08 8.35 -0.69
N LYS A 178 -1.16 7.87 -0.67
CA LYS A 178 -1.80 7.51 0.59
C LYS A 178 -0.91 6.50 1.32
N PRO A 179 -0.66 6.72 2.62
CA PRO A 179 0.07 5.74 3.40
C PRO A 179 -0.62 4.37 3.25
N GLU A 180 0.17 3.33 3.16
CA GLU A 180 -0.37 1.97 3.11
C GLU A 180 -1.31 1.75 4.30
N GLU A 181 -2.45 1.12 4.05
CA GLU A 181 -3.34 0.73 5.14
C GLU A 181 -2.59 -0.19 6.10
N PRO A 182 -2.80 -0.05 7.40
CA PRO A 182 -2.12 -0.89 8.36
C PRO A 182 -2.37 -2.37 8.06
N ARG A 183 -1.30 -3.12 7.93
CA ARG A 183 -1.33 -4.59 7.76
C ARG A 183 -1.42 -5.32 9.09
N ARG A 184 -1.21 -4.60 10.18
CA ARG A 184 -1.40 -5.06 11.55
C ARG A 184 -2.32 -4.11 12.26
N THR A 185 -3.41 -4.63 12.80
CA THR A 185 -4.36 -3.85 13.58
C THR A 185 -4.79 -4.61 14.81
N VAL A 186 -5.09 -3.87 15.86
CA VAL A 186 -5.68 -4.40 17.10
C VAL A 186 -6.92 -3.60 17.39
N THR A 187 -7.99 -4.27 17.76
CA THR A 187 -9.21 -3.63 18.28
C THR A 187 -9.62 -4.33 19.57
N VAL A 188 -10.09 -3.55 20.53
CA VAL A 188 -10.59 -4.07 21.80
C VAL A 188 -12.04 -3.68 21.98
N ALA A 189 -12.84 -4.64 22.40
CA ALA A 189 -14.26 -4.44 22.61
C ALA A 189 -14.75 -5.28 23.80
N ARG A 190 -15.82 -4.85 24.44
CA ARG A 190 -16.39 -5.53 25.61
C ARG A 190 -17.88 -5.74 25.42
N ASN A 191 -18.37 -6.88 25.88
CA ASN A 191 -19.76 -7.15 26.12
C ASN A 191 -20.00 -7.05 27.63
N ASP A 192 -20.53 -5.91 28.08
CA ASP A 192 -20.72 -5.65 29.51
C ASP A 192 -21.79 -6.54 30.10
N ALA A 193 -22.80 -6.95 29.32
CA ALA A 193 -23.88 -7.82 29.79
C ALA A 193 -23.43 -9.24 30.10
N GLU A 194 -22.43 -9.72 29.36
CA GLU A 194 -21.87 -11.07 29.49
C GLU A 194 -20.55 -11.09 30.27
N GLY A 195 -19.96 -9.93 30.59
CA GLY A 195 -18.67 -9.82 31.23
C GLY A 195 -17.53 -10.39 30.36
N VAL A 196 -17.54 -10.09 29.06
CA VAL A 196 -16.58 -10.66 28.11
C VAL A 196 -15.79 -9.56 27.41
N THR A 197 -14.49 -9.66 27.45
CA THR A 197 -13.59 -8.77 26.71
C THR A 197 -13.02 -9.50 25.48
N TYR A 198 -13.07 -8.84 24.33
CA TYR A 198 -12.54 -9.34 23.06
C TYR A 198 -11.38 -8.47 22.60
N VAL A 199 -10.21 -9.08 22.33
CA VAL A 199 -9.09 -8.44 21.63
C VAL A 199 -9.00 -9.08 20.24
N ARG A 200 -9.20 -8.28 19.20
CA ARG A 200 -9.13 -8.77 17.82
C ARG A 200 -7.85 -8.26 17.18
N ILE A 201 -7.06 -9.19 16.65
CA ILE A 201 -5.75 -8.91 16.08
C ILE A 201 -5.77 -9.35 14.61
N VAL A 202 -5.43 -8.43 13.72
CA VAL A 202 -5.14 -8.72 12.32
C VAL A 202 -3.64 -8.69 12.12
N ASN A 203 -3.06 -9.74 11.58
CA ASN A 203 -1.67 -9.77 11.12
C ASN A 203 -1.66 -10.18 9.64
N ALA A 204 -1.71 -9.22 8.73
CA ALA A 204 -1.69 -9.42 7.29
C ALA A 204 -0.26 -9.30 6.73
N LEU A 205 0.72 -9.85 7.45
CA LEU A 205 2.13 -9.96 7.04
C LEU A 205 2.57 -11.41 7.05
N ASP A 206 3.65 -11.70 6.36
CA ASP A 206 4.28 -13.03 6.22
C ASP A 206 5.13 -13.45 7.42
N ALA A 207 5.19 -12.60 8.44
CA ALA A 207 5.91 -12.86 9.70
C ALA A 207 4.95 -12.81 10.89
N GLU A 208 5.25 -13.59 11.91
CA GLU A 208 4.56 -13.54 13.21
C GLU A 208 4.69 -12.14 13.85
N ALA A 209 3.74 -11.78 14.68
CA ALA A 209 3.73 -10.53 15.41
C ALA A 209 3.60 -10.78 16.92
N GLU A 210 4.57 -10.30 17.66
CA GLU A 210 4.43 -10.19 19.11
C GLU A 210 3.51 -9.01 19.43
N VAL A 211 2.45 -9.28 20.17
CA VAL A 211 1.45 -8.30 20.59
C VAL A 211 1.40 -8.28 22.12
N ASP A 212 1.67 -7.13 22.71
CA ASP A 212 1.52 -6.91 24.14
C ASP A 212 0.21 -6.16 24.41
N VAL A 213 -0.70 -6.81 25.11
CA VAL A 213 -2.01 -6.27 25.49
C VAL A 213 -2.11 -5.97 26.98
N THR A 214 -0.99 -6.01 27.71
CA THR A 214 -0.95 -5.83 29.16
C THR A 214 -1.66 -4.56 29.58
N GLN A 215 -1.26 -3.42 29.02
CA GLN A 215 -1.77 -2.12 29.44
C GLN A 215 -3.28 -2.02 29.24
N VAL A 216 -3.78 -2.41 28.07
CA VAL A 216 -5.22 -2.30 27.78
C VAL A 216 -6.05 -3.24 28.64
N LEU A 217 -5.56 -4.44 28.97
CA LEU A 217 -6.23 -5.36 29.87
C LEU A 217 -6.24 -4.86 31.31
N GLU A 218 -5.19 -4.15 31.76
CA GLU A 218 -5.12 -3.49 33.07
C GLU A 218 -6.09 -2.31 33.16
N GLU A 219 -6.13 -1.45 32.16
CA GLU A 219 -7.07 -0.31 32.08
C GLU A 219 -8.53 -0.76 32.09
N LEU A 220 -8.83 -1.91 31.49
CA LEU A 220 -10.16 -2.54 31.49
C LEU A 220 -10.47 -3.29 32.79
N GLY A 221 -9.50 -3.45 33.68
CA GLY A 221 -9.67 -4.17 34.95
C GLY A 221 -9.83 -5.69 34.78
N VAL A 222 -9.36 -6.27 33.65
CA VAL A 222 -9.42 -7.72 33.42
C VAL A 222 -8.56 -8.45 34.44
N SER A 223 -9.15 -9.37 35.19
CA SER A 223 -8.50 -10.06 36.30
C SER A 223 -7.37 -11.00 35.83
N ALA A 224 -6.44 -11.32 36.72
CA ALA A 224 -5.40 -12.31 36.44
C ALA A 224 -5.99 -13.71 36.18
N GLU A 225 -7.11 -14.03 36.80
CA GLU A 225 -7.82 -15.30 36.59
C GLU A 225 -8.41 -15.38 35.20
N SER A 226 -9.06 -14.32 34.72
CA SER A 226 -9.57 -14.21 33.34
C SER A 226 -8.43 -14.30 32.31
N ARG A 227 -7.29 -13.68 32.60
CA ARG A 227 -6.10 -13.76 31.72
C ARG A 227 -5.51 -15.16 31.67
N ALA A 228 -5.51 -15.91 32.78
CA ALA A 228 -5.01 -17.28 32.84
C ALA A 228 -5.93 -18.30 32.13
N SER A 229 -7.21 -17.95 31.96
CA SER A 229 -8.22 -18.82 31.36
C SER A 229 -8.73 -18.30 29.99
N ALA A 230 -7.97 -17.44 29.34
CA ALA A 230 -8.32 -16.87 28.05
C ALA A 230 -8.37 -17.93 26.94
N THR A 231 -9.12 -17.63 25.89
CA THR A 231 -9.11 -18.43 24.67
C THR A 231 -8.67 -17.58 23.47
N ALA A 232 -8.00 -18.21 22.50
CA ALA A 232 -7.71 -17.61 21.20
C ALA A 232 -8.41 -18.41 20.10
N THR A 233 -9.25 -17.73 19.34
CA THR A 233 -9.81 -18.25 18.11
C THR A 233 -9.01 -17.69 16.95
N VAL A 234 -8.31 -18.54 16.24
CA VAL A 234 -7.33 -18.16 15.20
C VAL A 234 -7.77 -18.68 13.84
N LEU A 235 -7.89 -17.78 12.89
CA LEU A 235 -7.95 -18.08 11.47
C LEU A 235 -6.60 -17.67 10.87
N ALA A 236 -5.78 -18.66 10.48
CA ALA A 236 -4.47 -18.38 9.89
C ALA A 236 -4.30 -19.12 8.56
N GLY A 237 -3.51 -18.56 7.68
CA GLY A 237 -3.16 -19.11 6.37
C GLY A 237 -1.69 -18.95 6.04
N THR A 238 -1.24 -19.66 5.05
CA THR A 238 0.14 -19.55 4.52
C THR A 238 0.21 -18.71 3.25
N ASP A 239 -0.96 -18.35 2.70
CA ASP A 239 -1.08 -17.64 1.43
C ASP A 239 -2.27 -16.69 1.49
N PRO A 240 -2.09 -15.37 1.35
CA PRO A 240 -3.17 -14.39 1.38
C PRO A 240 -4.18 -14.57 0.24
N TYR A 241 -3.79 -15.28 -0.82
CA TYR A 241 -4.64 -15.63 -1.96
C TYR A 241 -5.26 -17.03 -1.84
N ALA A 242 -5.01 -17.75 -0.74
CA ALA A 242 -5.69 -19.01 -0.48
C ALA A 242 -7.18 -18.75 -0.36
N GLY A 243 -7.96 -19.50 -1.07
CA GLY A 243 -9.41 -19.31 -1.08
C GLY A 243 -9.98 -18.75 -2.38
N GLU A 244 -9.19 -18.61 -3.44
CA GLU A 244 -9.72 -18.38 -4.77
C GLU A 244 -10.55 -19.56 -5.28
N ILE A 245 -11.54 -19.25 -6.13
CA ILE A 245 -12.41 -20.28 -6.73
C ILE A 245 -11.56 -21.36 -7.40
N GLY A 246 -11.74 -22.62 -6.99
CA GLY A 246 -11.03 -23.77 -7.54
C GLY A 246 -9.74 -24.17 -6.80
N LYS A 247 -9.32 -23.43 -5.77
CA LYS A 247 -8.22 -23.82 -4.88
C LYS A 247 -8.73 -24.57 -3.66
N ALA A 248 -7.83 -25.20 -2.90
CA ALA A 248 -8.16 -25.94 -1.68
C ALA A 248 -8.94 -25.04 -0.69
N SER A 249 -9.86 -25.64 0.07
CA SER A 249 -10.59 -24.91 1.11
C SER A 249 -9.62 -24.28 2.09
N PRO A 250 -9.84 -23.02 2.46
CA PRO A 250 -9.04 -22.38 3.50
C PRO A 250 -9.20 -23.11 4.82
N THR A 251 -8.25 -22.93 5.70
CA THR A 251 -8.34 -23.34 7.11
C THR A 251 -9.61 -22.76 7.74
N VAL A 252 -10.19 -23.50 8.67
CA VAL A 252 -11.28 -23.02 9.52
C VAL A 252 -10.69 -22.35 10.76
N PRO A 253 -11.42 -21.47 11.45
CA PRO A 253 -10.99 -20.95 12.75
C PRO A 253 -10.76 -22.10 13.76
N VAL A 254 -9.67 -22.02 14.50
CA VAL A 254 -9.32 -22.98 15.55
C VAL A 254 -9.29 -22.25 16.88
N GLU A 255 -10.03 -22.78 17.86
CA GLU A 255 -10.02 -22.26 19.22
C GLU A 255 -9.07 -23.07 20.10
N THR A 256 -8.26 -22.36 20.90
CA THR A 256 -7.32 -22.94 21.86
C THR A 256 -7.34 -22.14 23.16
N ALA A 257 -7.16 -22.84 24.29
CA ALA A 257 -6.91 -22.17 25.57
C ALA A 257 -5.50 -21.58 25.58
N ILE A 258 -5.37 -20.37 26.09
CA ILE A 258 -4.11 -19.65 26.18
C ILE A 258 -3.95 -19.01 27.58
N ASP A 259 -2.71 -18.71 27.94
CA ASP A 259 -2.35 -17.96 29.12
C ASP A 259 -1.89 -16.55 28.71
N LEU A 260 -2.61 -15.53 29.14
CA LEU A 260 -2.31 -14.09 28.93
C LEU A 260 -1.91 -13.37 30.19
N ILE A 261 -1.45 -14.07 31.25
CA ILE A 261 -0.99 -13.41 32.50
C ILE A 261 0.12 -12.40 32.20
N SER A 262 1.04 -12.74 31.30
CA SER A 262 2.09 -11.82 30.85
C SER A 262 1.60 -10.70 29.91
N GLY A 263 0.38 -10.78 29.40
CA GLY A 263 -0.14 -9.89 28.37
C GLY A 263 0.43 -10.10 26.98
N ALA A 264 1.42 -10.97 26.81
CA ALA A 264 2.05 -11.23 25.50
C ALA A 264 1.31 -12.30 24.72
N TYR A 265 1.09 -12.05 23.44
CA TYR A 265 0.51 -12.99 22.49
C TYR A 265 1.26 -12.96 21.16
N THR A 266 1.59 -14.13 20.62
CA THR A 266 2.20 -14.25 19.29
C THR A 266 1.12 -14.50 18.25
N ALA A 267 0.81 -13.49 17.44
CA ALA A 267 -0.15 -13.62 16.34
C ALA A 267 0.54 -14.24 15.11
N PRO A 268 0.01 -15.35 14.57
CA PRO A 268 0.60 -16.00 13.40
C PRO A 268 0.64 -15.07 12.17
N SER A 269 1.52 -15.37 11.21
CA SER A 269 1.49 -14.74 9.90
C SER A 269 0.15 -14.96 9.20
N TRP A 270 -0.29 -14.00 8.40
CA TRP A 270 -1.54 -14.05 7.63
C TRP A 270 -2.73 -14.53 8.46
N SER A 271 -2.95 -13.90 9.62
CA SER A 271 -3.98 -14.33 10.57
C SER A 271 -4.97 -13.25 10.96
N PHE A 272 -6.16 -13.72 11.33
CA PHE A 272 -7.12 -13.00 12.14
C PHE A 272 -7.35 -13.78 13.43
N THR A 273 -7.10 -13.14 14.56
CA THR A 273 -7.22 -13.74 15.89
C THR A 273 -8.23 -12.97 16.73
N THR A 274 -9.09 -13.70 17.44
CA THR A 274 -9.89 -13.14 18.52
C THR A 274 -9.45 -13.77 19.84
N LEU A 275 -8.94 -12.94 20.76
CA LEU A 275 -8.70 -13.35 22.14
C LEU A 275 -9.98 -13.05 22.93
N THR A 276 -10.47 -14.03 23.67
CA THR A 276 -11.69 -13.94 24.49
C THR A 276 -11.33 -14.14 25.95
N LEU A 277 -11.71 -13.17 26.79
CA LEU A 277 -11.47 -13.16 28.23
C LEU A 277 -12.80 -12.97 28.94
N HIS A 278 -13.13 -13.89 29.87
CA HIS A 278 -14.35 -13.85 30.68
C HIS A 278 -14.00 -13.31 32.07
N ASP A 279 -14.75 -12.30 32.53
CA ASP A 279 -14.59 -11.70 33.87
C ASP A 279 -15.23 -12.56 34.96
#